data_c9ec59e7b7fc63de4f926d8064b8043a
#
_entry.id   c9ec59e7b7fc63de4f926d8064b8043a
#
_cell.length_a   1.000
_cell.length_b   1.000
_cell.length_c   1.000
_cell.angle_alpha   90.00
_cell.angle_beta   90.00
_cell.angle_gamma   90.00
#
_symmetry.space_group_name_H-M   'P 1'
#
loop_
_entity.id
_entity.type
_entity.pdbx_description
1 polymer ?
#
loop_
_entity_poly.entity_id
_entity_poly.type
_entity_poly.pdbx_seq_one_letter_code
_entity_poly.pdbx_strand_id
1 'polypeptide(L)' 'MGVRGEVFSARAISGKRTYFFNVKENRHGDLFLNIVESKKHMENGFERHSLIVFQEDLEAYLEGFNKAINFIKTR' A
#
# COMPACT_ATOMS: atom_id res chain seq x y z
N MET A 1 11.96 -21.08 3.69
CA MET A 1 11.78 -20.65 3.23
C MET A 1 11.47 -19.64 3.19
N GLY A 2 11.64 -19.28 3.40
CA GLY A 2 11.26 -18.19 3.56
C GLY A 2 10.37 -17.75 2.67
N VAL A 3 9.68 -16.97 3.03
CA VAL A 3 8.81 -16.46 2.28
C VAL A 3 9.45 -15.54 1.44
N ARG A 4 9.41 -15.73 0.26
CA ARG A 4 9.98 -14.91 -0.51
C ARG A 4 9.18 -13.82 -0.62
N GLY A 5 8.26 -13.41 -0.30
CA GLY A 5 7.40 -12.36 -0.60
C GLY A 5 7.78 -11.05 -0.03
N GLU A 6 7.64 -10.87 1.24
CA GLU A 6 7.74 -9.53 1.80
C GLU A 6 9.16 -9.19 2.17
N VAL A 7 9.68 -8.10 1.65
CA VAL A 7 11.04 -7.66 1.97
C VAL A 7 11.04 -6.37 2.80
N PHE A 8 9.92 -5.68 2.88
CA PHE A 8 9.83 -4.45 3.67
C PHE A 8 8.36 -4.19 3.95
N SER A 9 8.07 -3.63 5.10
CA SER A 9 6.69 -3.29 5.43
C SER A 9 6.68 -2.07 6.33
N ALA A 10 5.75 -1.17 6.05
CA ALA A 10 5.51 -0.02 6.91
C ALA A 10 4.01 0.12 7.03
N ARG A 11 3.56 0.81 8.06
CA ARG A 11 2.13 1.00 8.20
C ARG A 11 1.83 2.35 8.80
N ALA A 12 0.64 2.84 8.50
CA ALA A 12 0.14 4.09 9.05
C ALA A 12 -1.23 3.80 9.65
N ILE A 13 -1.43 4.20 10.89
CA ILE A 13 -2.67 3.96 11.57
C ILE A 13 -3.41 5.27 11.72
N SER A 14 -4.65 5.30 11.34
CA SER A 14 -5.45 6.51 11.43
C SER A 14 -6.86 6.15 11.81
N GLY A 15 -7.19 6.32 13.10
CA GLY A 15 -8.52 6.00 13.56
C GLY A 15 -8.86 4.55 13.34
N LYS A 16 -9.92 4.28 12.59
CA LYS A 16 -10.36 2.92 12.36
C LYS A 16 -9.64 2.28 11.20
N ARG A 17 -8.82 3.01 10.48
CA ARG A 17 -8.15 2.47 9.30
C ARG A 17 -6.67 2.30 9.54
N THR A 18 -6.13 1.27 8.98
CA THR A 18 -4.70 1.04 8.97
C THR A 18 -4.29 0.83 7.52
N TYR A 19 -3.23 1.50 7.13
CA TYR A 19 -2.72 1.36 5.77
C TYR A 19 -1.38 0.66 5.85
N PHE A 20 -1.23 -0.43 5.10
CA PHE A 20 0.01 -1.18 5.07
C PHE A 20 0.68 -0.92 3.73
N PHE A 21 1.98 -0.64 3.78
CA PHE A 21 2.75 -0.41 2.58
C PHE A 21 3.80 -1.51 2.55
N ASN A 22 3.53 -2.55 1.81
CA ASN A 22 4.37 -3.73 1.79
C ASN A 22 5.15 -3.79 0.48
N VAL A 23 6.45 -4.02 0.57
CA VAL A 23 7.24 -4.25 -0.63
C VAL A 23 7.47 -5.75 -0.70
N LYS A 24 7.13 -6.34 -1.83
CA LYS A 24 7.23 -7.77 -2.02
C LYS A 24 8.06 -8.07 -3.26
N GLU A 25 8.57 -9.27 -3.30
CA GLU A 25 9.40 -9.70 -4.39
C GLU A 25 8.77 -10.91 -5.05
N ASN A 26 8.68 -10.91 -6.38
CA ASN A 26 8.12 -12.05 -7.06
C ASN A 26 9.22 -13.08 -7.31
N ARG A 27 8.87 -14.21 -7.95
CA ARG A 27 9.85 -15.27 -8.08
C ARG A 27 10.98 -14.91 -9.03
N HIS A 28 10.83 -13.85 -9.81
CA HIS A 28 11.90 -13.44 -10.70
C HIS A 28 12.80 -12.38 -10.04
N GLY A 29 12.52 -12.00 -8.81
CA GLY A 29 13.31 -11.00 -8.14
C GLY A 29 12.85 -9.59 -8.35
N ASP A 30 11.74 -9.38 -9.04
CA ASP A 30 11.23 -8.04 -9.25
C ASP A 30 10.43 -7.59 -8.03
N LEU A 31 10.54 -6.34 -7.70
CA LEU A 31 9.83 -5.80 -6.54
C LEU A 31 8.52 -5.16 -6.97
N PHE A 32 7.55 -5.20 -6.10
CA PHE A 32 6.32 -4.46 -6.31
C PHE A 32 5.78 -3.99 -4.97
N LEU A 33 4.96 -2.95 -5.03
CA LEU A 33 4.37 -2.35 -3.85
C LEU A 33 2.95 -2.86 -3.70
N ASN A 34 2.62 -3.33 -2.50
CA ASN A 34 1.27 -3.78 -2.21
C ASN A 34 0.73 -2.89 -1.11
N ILE A 35 -0.29 -2.11 -1.41
CA ILE A 35 -0.89 -1.21 -0.44
C ILE A 35 -2.21 -1.81 0.00
N VAL A 36 -2.39 -1.94 1.30
CA VAL A 36 -3.59 -2.55 1.86
C VAL A 36 -4.24 -1.57 2.80
N GLU A 37 -5.51 -1.32 2.61
CA GLU A 37 -6.30 -0.54 3.54
C GLU A 37 -7.14 -1.53 4.35
N SER A 38 -7.05 -1.46 5.67
CA SER A 38 -7.81 -2.32 6.55
C SER A 38 -8.67 -1.44 7.43
N LYS A 39 -9.98 -1.60 7.35
CA LYS A 39 -10.90 -0.81 8.14
C LYS A 39 -11.63 -1.71 9.09
N LYS A 40 -11.67 -1.32 10.36
CA LYS A 40 -12.31 -2.13 11.36
C LYS A 40 -13.80 -1.84 11.38
N HIS A 41 -14.61 -2.89 11.36
CA HIS A 41 -16.04 -2.76 11.52
C HIS A 41 -16.41 -3.26 12.89
N MET A 42 -17.38 -2.60 13.50
CA MET A 42 -17.71 -2.96 14.85
C MET A 42 -18.28 -4.35 14.96
N GLU A 43 -19.01 -4.80 13.97
CA GLU A 43 -19.67 -6.08 14.10
C GLU A 43 -19.05 -7.17 13.29
N ASN A 44 -18.48 -6.85 12.18
CA ASN A 44 -18.07 -7.87 11.25
C ASN A 44 -16.59 -8.00 11.06
N GLY A 45 -15.78 -7.50 11.97
CA GLY A 45 -14.36 -7.64 11.85
C GLY A 45 -13.75 -6.57 10.97
N PHE A 46 -13.00 -6.97 9.94
CA PHE A 46 -12.28 -6.02 9.12
C PHE A 46 -12.71 -6.09 7.68
N GLU A 47 -12.69 -4.95 7.04
CA GLU A 47 -12.87 -4.86 5.61
C GLU A 47 -11.53 -4.43 5.02
N ARG A 48 -11.08 -5.11 3.99
CA ARG A 48 -9.77 -4.83 3.42
C ARG A 48 -9.86 -4.60 1.94
N HIS A 49 -9.05 -3.66 1.46
CA HIS A 49 -8.92 -3.38 0.05
C HIS A 49 -7.45 -3.26 -0.24
N SER A 50 -7.02 -3.76 -1.35
CA SER A 50 -5.61 -3.69 -1.68
C SER A 50 -5.40 -3.39 -3.15
N LEU A 51 -4.22 -2.89 -3.45
CA LEU A 51 -3.83 -2.68 -4.82
C LEU A 51 -2.35 -2.97 -4.95
N ILE A 52 -1.92 -3.25 -6.14
CA ILE A 52 -0.54 -3.54 -6.41
C ILE A 52 -0.03 -2.55 -7.44
N VAL A 53 1.14 -1.97 -7.15
CA VAL A 53 1.79 -1.08 -8.08
C VAL A 53 3.12 -1.72 -8.44
N PHE A 54 3.28 -2.05 -9.71
CA PHE A 54 4.49 -2.74 -10.15
C PHE A 54 5.65 -1.76 -10.25
N GLN A 55 6.87 -2.28 -10.18
CA GLN A 55 8.04 -1.44 -10.13
C GLN A 55 8.10 -0.45 -11.30
N GLU A 56 7.75 -0.90 -12.48
CA GLU A 56 7.83 -0.02 -13.65
C GLU A 56 6.78 1.08 -13.62
N ASP A 57 5.78 0.99 -12.75
CA ASP A 57 4.76 2.01 -12.67
C ASP A 57 4.93 2.94 -11.48
N LEU A 58 5.96 2.73 -10.67
CA LEU A 58 6.08 3.48 -9.42
C LEU A 58 6.22 4.97 -9.63
N GLU A 59 6.98 5.39 -10.62
CA GLU A 59 7.16 6.81 -10.82
C GLU A 59 5.88 7.50 -11.23
N ALA A 60 5.13 6.88 -12.15
CA ALA A 60 3.88 7.46 -12.59
C ALA A 60 2.87 7.48 -11.45
N TYR A 61 2.84 6.41 -10.68
CA TYR A 61 1.93 6.33 -9.55
C TYR A 61 2.25 7.42 -8.53
N LEU A 62 3.52 7.58 -8.20
CA LEU A 62 3.94 8.56 -7.21
C LEU A 62 3.63 9.98 -7.70
N GLU A 63 3.82 10.23 -8.97
CA GLU A 63 3.54 11.56 -9.49
C GLU A 63 2.07 11.90 -9.36
N GLY A 64 1.20 10.97 -9.73
CA GLY A 64 -0.24 11.21 -9.58
C GLY A 64 -0.64 11.34 -8.14
N PHE A 65 -0.08 10.49 -7.28
CA PHE A 65 -0.35 10.53 -5.87
C PHE A 65 0.02 11.88 -5.27
N ASN A 66 1.23 12.37 -5.60
CA ASN A 66 1.69 13.64 -5.06
C ASN A 66 0.85 14.82 -5.55
N LYS A 67 0.42 14.78 -6.81
CA LYS A 67 -0.43 15.85 -7.31
C LYS A 67 -1.74 15.90 -6.54
N ALA A 68 -2.33 14.76 -6.29
CA ALA A 68 -3.59 14.73 -5.55
C ALA A 68 -3.40 15.21 -4.12
N ILE A 69 -2.34 14.77 -3.45
CA ILE A 69 -2.08 15.17 -2.10
C ILE A 69 -1.82 16.68 -2.02
N ASN A 70 -1.04 17.20 -2.96
CA ASN A 70 -0.75 18.63 -2.97
C ASN A 70 -2.02 19.46 -3.19
N PHE A 71 -2.89 18.99 -4.06
CA PHE A 71 -4.14 19.69 -4.28
C PHE A 71 -4.94 19.78 -2.97
N ILE A 72 -5.03 18.68 -2.25
CA ILE A 72 -5.77 18.67 -1.00
C ILE A 72 -5.14 19.59 0.03
N LYS A 73 -3.81 19.58 0.12
CA LYS A 73 -3.14 20.37 1.12
C LYS A 73 -3.15 21.86 0.84
N THR A 74 -3.28 22.25 -0.40
CA THR A 74 -3.19 23.66 -0.74
C THR A 74 -4.55 24.30 -1.01
N ARG A 75 -5.62 23.59 -0.77
CA ARG A 75 -6.92 24.18 -0.97
C ARG A 75 -7.21 25.26 0.02
#